data_26da43f8b2723deb7c71fc3b94a47629
#
_entry.id   26da43f8b2723deb7c71fc3b94a47629
#
_cell.length_a   1.000
_cell.length_b   1.000
_cell.length_c   1.000
_cell.angle_alpha   90.00
_cell.angle_beta   90.00
_cell.angle_gamma   90.00
#
_symmetry.space_group_name_H-M   'P 1'
#
loop_
_entity.id
_entity.type
_entity.pdbx_description
1 polymer ?
#
loop_
_entity_poly.entity_id
_entity_poly.type
_entity_poly.pdbx_seq_one_letter_code
_entity_poly.pdbx_strand_id
1 'polypeptide(L)'
;MTTYKEAGVDIDAGTEAVYRIKKHVRSTFSNNVLTDLGGFGGCFQFPQDKYKAPVLVSSADGVGTKLKLAFLTNRHDTIGQ
;
A
#
# COMPACT_ATOMS: atom_id res chain seq x y z
N MET A 1 -20.74 -15.96 -17.10
CA MET A 1 -19.53 -16.11 -16.26
C MET A 1 -19.26 -14.80 -15.54
N THR A 2 -19.11 -14.84 -14.23
CA THR A 2 -18.81 -13.66 -13.44
C THR A 2 -17.34 -13.24 -13.64
N THR A 3 -17.11 -11.97 -13.97
CA THR A 3 -15.77 -11.39 -14.06
C THR A 3 -15.34 -10.83 -12.70
N TYR A 4 -14.05 -10.56 -12.51
CA TYR A 4 -13.55 -9.89 -11.32
C TYR A 4 -14.22 -8.52 -11.12
N LYS A 5 -14.41 -7.76 -12.19
CA LYS A 5 -15.05 -6.45 -12.14
C LYS A 5 -16.50 -6.54 -11.68
N GLU A 6 -17.26 -7.52 -12.19
CA GLU A 6 -18.64 -7.77 -11.78
C GLU A 6 -18.74 -8.17 -10.31
N ALA A 7 -17.72 -8.86 -9.79
CA ALA A 7 -17.62 -9.26 -8.39
C ALA A 7 -17.11 -8.12 -7.48
N GLY A 8 -16.90 -6.92 -7.99
CA GLY A 8 -16.42 -5.78 -7.22
C GLY A 8 -14.90 -5.60 -7.23
N VAL A 9 -14.17 -6.37 -8.03
CA VAL A 9 -12.71 -6.28 -8.14
C VAL A 9 -12.36 -5.69 -9.50
N ASP A 10 -11.97 -4.42 -9.50
CA ASP A 10 -11.54 -3.72 -10.72
C ASP A 10 -10.00 -3.75 -10.79
N ILE A 11 -9.48 -4.73 -11.55
CA ILE A 11 -8.02 -4.93 -11.69
C ILE A 11 -7.38 -3.75 -12.41
N ASP A 12 -8.04 -3.18 -13.42
CA ASP A 12 -7.53 -2.04 -14.17
C ASP A 12 -7.42 -0.79 -13.30
N ALA A 13 -8.43 -0.54 -12.47
CA ALA A 13 -8.40 0.57 -11.52
C ALA A 13 -7.28 0.40 -10.49
N GLY A 14 -7.06 -0.82 -10.01
CA GLY A 14 -5.96 -1.14 -9.09
C GLY A 14 -4.60 -0.89 -9.73
N THR A 15 -4.41 -1.34 -10.97
CA THR A 15 -3.18 -1.12 -11.73
C THR A 15 -2.92 0.37 -11.95
N GLU A 16 -3.94 1.14 -12.31
CA GLU A 16 -3.84 2.59 -12.48
C GLU A 16 -3.48 3.29 -11.17
N ALA A 17 -4.08 2.87 -10.06
CA ALA A 17 -3.77 3.42 -8.73
C ALA A 17 -2.29 3.20 -8.38
N VAL A 18 -1.76 2.00 -8.58
CA VAL A 18 -0.35 1.69 -8.34
C VAL A 18 0.55 2.57 -9.21
N TYR A 19 0.21 2.73 -10.48
CA TYR A 19 0.97 3.58 -11.39
C TYR A 19 1.04 5.03 -10.88
N ARG A 20 -0.08 5.59 -10.45
CA ARG A 20 -0.16 6.98 -9.98
C ARG A 20 0.61 7.22 -8.68
N ILE A 21 0.61 6.25 -7.75
CA ILE A 21 1.29 6.42 -6.46
C ILE A 21 2.77 6.08 -6.51
N LYS A 22 3.25 5.48 -7.59
CA LYS A 22 4.60 4.93 -7.69
C LYS A 22 5.69 5.93 -7.32
N LYS A 23 5.61 7.16 -7.81
CA LYS A 23 6.56 8.23 -7.50
C LYS A 23 6.55 8.58 -6.00
N HIS A 24 5.36 8.68 -5.41
CA HIS A 24 5.22 9.01 -3.99
C HIS A 24 5.76 7.90 -3.10
N VAL A 25 5.45 6.65 -3.43
CA VAL A 25 5.95 5.49 -2.69
C VAL A 25 7.48 5.42 -2.77
N ARG A 26 8.05 5.60 -3.97
CA ARG A 26 9.50 5.60 -4.13
C ARG A 26 10.19 6.70 -3.33
N SER A 27 9.55 7.83 -3.11
CA SER A 27 10.09 8.92 -2.30
C SER A 27 10.28 8.54 -0.83
N THR A 28 9.62 7.48 -0.35
CA THR A 28 9.77 6.97 1.01
C THR A 28 10.86 5.91 1.14
N PHE A 29 11.44 5.46 0.04
CA PHE A 29 12.43 4.40 0.05
C PHE A 29 13.75 4.87 0.66
N SER A 30 14.34 4.02 1.49
CA SER A 30 15.71 4.15 1.95
C SER A 30 16.59 3.13 1.22
N ASN A 31 17.90 3.15 1.50
CA ASN A 31 18.83 2.17 0.96
C ASN A 31 18.52 0.74 1.40
N ASN A 32 17.70 0.56 2.44
CA ASN A 32 17.31 -0.75 2.94
C ASN A 32 16.18 -1.39 2.13
N VAL A 33 15.48 -0.62 1.29
CA VAL A 33 14.44 -1.15 0.40
C VAL A 33 15.12 -1.74 -0.83
N LEU A 34 14.97 -3.05 -1.02
CA LEU A 34 15.69 -3.79 -2.07
C LEU A 34 14.85 -4.05 -3.31
N THR A 35 13.52 -3.98 -3.21
CA THR A 35 12.62 -4.24 -4.33
C THR A 35 11.73 -3.04 -4.60
N ASP A 36 11.35 -2.88 -5.87
CA ASP A 36 10.41 -1.85 -6.31
C ASP A 36 8.96 -2.35 -6.23
N LEU A 37 8.02 -1.48 -6.54
CA LEU A 37 6.60 -1.82 -6.65
C LEU A 37 6.33 -2.78 -7.80
N GLY A 38 5.33 -3.62 -7.63
CA GLY A 38 4.81 -4.49 -8.69
C GLY A 38 5.24 -5.94 -8.62
N GLY A 39 6.06 -6.32 -7.63
CA GLY A 39 6.40 -7.72 -7.38
C GLY A 39 5.43 -8.40 -6.42
N PHE A 40 5.62 -9.70 -6.20
CA PHE A 40 4.80 -10.48 -5.26
C PHE A 40 5.11 -10.20 -3.80
N GLY A 41 6.23 -9.56 -3.50
CA GLY A 41 6.62 -9.21 -2.14
C GLY A 41 7.64 -8.10 -2.12
N GLY A 42 7.76 -7.45 -0.99
CA GLY A 42 8.78 -6.45 -0.75
C GLY A 42 9.96 -7.02 0.02
N CYS A 43 11.17 -6.69 -0.42
CA CYS A 43 12.39 -7.06 0.28
C CYS A 43 12.99 -5.83 0.95
N PHE A 44 13.24 -5.96 2.24
CA PHE A 44 13.83 -4.92 3.05
C PHE A 44 15.02 -5.49 3.81
N GLN A 45 16.18 -4.85 3.68
CA GLN A 45 17.38 -5.27 4.38
C GLN A 45 17.32 -4.77 5.82
N PHE A 46 17.32 -5.70 6.76
CA PHE A 46 17.29 -5.36 8.17
C PHE A 46 18.64 -4.73 8.59
N PRO A 47 18.62 -3.60 9.32
CA PRO A 47 19.86 -2.97 9.82
C PRO A 47 20.38 -3.75 11.03
N GLN A 48 21.18 -4.80 10.80
CA GLN A 48 21.64 -5.75 11.81
C GLN A 48 22.43 -5.09 12.95
N ASP A 49 23.21 -4.07 12.63
CA ASP A 49 24.09 -3.43 13.61
C ASP A 49 23.38 -2.39 14.47
N LYS A 50 22.14 -2.07 14.14
CA LYS A 50 21.37 -0.99 14.80
C LYS A 50 20.59 -1.49 16.01
N TYR A 51 20.21 -2.76 16.05
CA TYR A 51 19.34 -3.33 17.07
C TYR A 51 19.91 -4.62 17.62
N LYS A 52 19.79 -4.82 18.95
CA LYS A 52 20.31 -6.03 19.62
C LYS A 52 19.39 -7.24 19.43
N ALA A 53 18.08 -7.05 19.57
CA ALA A 53 17.10 -8.12 19.49
C ALA A 53 15.86 -7.61 18.72
N PRO A 54 16.00 -7.44 17.41
CA PRO A 54 14.91 -6.83 16.63
C PRO A 54 13.72 -7.75 16.49
N VAL A 55 12.54 -7.17 16.55
CA VAL A 55 11.28 -7.83 16.25
C VAL A 55 10.59 -7.05 15.15
N LEU A 56 10.27 -7.73 14.05
CA LEU A 56 9.47 -7.14 12.98
C LEU A 56 7.99 -7.28 13.33
N VAL A 57 7.29 -6.16 13.28
CA VAL A 57 5.83 -6.14 13.39
C VAL A 57 5.28 -5.58 12.10
N SER A 58 4.49 -6.36 11.40
CA SER A 58 3.89 -5.95 10.15
C SER A 58 2.41 -6.28 10.18
N SER A 59 1.59 -5.33 9.75
CA SER A 59 0.16 -5.55 9.62
C SER A 59 -0.38 -4.77 8.43
N ALA A 60 -1.43 -5.29 7.86
CA ALA A 60 -2.17 -4.62 6.80
C ALA A 60 -3.65 -4.84 7.04
N ASP A 61 -4.42 -3.79 6.94
CA ASP A 61 -5.86 -3.86 7.15
C ASP A 61 -6.59 -2.94 6.16
N GLY A 62 -7.84 -3.29 5.90
CA GLY A 62 -8.71 -2.47 5.08
C GLY A 62 -9.24 -1.26 5.83
N VAL A 63 -9.71 -0.28 5.07
CA VAL A 63 -10.32 0.94 5.61
C VAL A 63 -11.82 0.87 5.34
N GLY A 64 -12.63 0.79 6.40
CA GLY A 64 -14.09 0.70 6.31
C GLY A 64 -14.80 2.01 6.66
N THR A 65 -14.88 2.33 7.95
CA THR A 65 -15.62 3.49 8.45
C THR A 65 -15.07 4.81 7.90
N LYS A 66 -13.75 4.93 7.82
CA LYS A 66 -13.11 6.13 7.27
C LYS A 66 -13.48 6.35 5.80
N LEU A 67 -13.61 5.28 5.02
CA LEU A 67 -14.07 5.37 3.63
C LEU A 67 -15.52 5.87 3.55
N LYS A 68 -16.40 5.41 4.43
CA LYS A 68 -17.78 5.92 4.48
C LYS A 68 -17.82 7.42 4.73
N LEU A 69 -17.01 7.90 5.67
CA LEU A 69 -16.92 9.33 5.94
C LEU A 69 -16.38 10.11 4.74
N ALA A 70 -15.39 9.57 4.05
CA ALA A 70 -14.85 10.20 2.84
C ALA A 70 -15.92 10.29 1.74
N PHE A 71 -16.72 9.26 1.54
CA PHE A 71 -17.80 9.28 0.55
C PHE A 71 -18.89 10.29 0.91
N LEU A 72 -19.27 10.36 2.19
CA LEU A 72 -20.29 11.29 2.67
C LEU A 72 -19.85 12.75 2.59
N THR A 73 -18.59 13.03 2.88
CA THR A 73 -18.04 14.39 2.91
C THR A 73 -17.37 14.80 1.60
N ASN A 74 -17.20 13.88 0.68
CA ASN A 74 -16.42 14.05 -0.56
C ASN A 74 -14.99 14.55 -0.30
N ARG A 75 -14.41 14.14 0.83
CA ARG A 75 -13.05 14.50 1.22
C ARG A 75 -12.19 13.25 1.26
N HIS A 76 -11.20 13.16 0.36
CA HIS A 76 -10.40 11.96 0.14
C HIS A 76 -8.92 12.13 0.49
N ASP A 77 -8.48 13.33 0.76
CA ASP A 77 -7.06 13.67 0.96
C ASP A 77 -6.51 13.28 2.34
N THR A 78 -7.37 12.88 3.27
CA THR A 78 -6.97 12.54 4.64
C THR A 78 -7.08 11.04 4.96
N ILE A 79 -7.52 10.22 4.01
CA ILE A 79 -7.74 8.78 4.28
C ILE A 79 -6.45 8.06 4.67
N GLY A 80 -5.31 8.48 4.12
CA GLY A 80 -4.01 7.86 4.37
C GLY A 80 -3.35 8.25 5.70
N GLN A 81 -3.96 9.12 6.47
CA GLN A 81 -3.39 9.56 7.76
C GLN A 81 -3.64 8.59 8.91
#